data_a30daedd99730925b8b15fcc52de1b2f
#
_entry.id   a30daedd99730925b8b15fcc52de1b2f
#
_cell.length_a   1.000
_cell.length_b   1.000
_cell.length_c   1.000
_cell.angle_alpha   90.00
_cell.angle_beta   90.00
_cell.angle_gamma   90.00
#
_symmetry.space_group_name_H-M   'P 1'
#
loop_
_entity.id
_entity.type
_entity.pdbx_description
1 polymer ?
#
loop_
_entity_poly.entity_id
_entity_poly.type
_entity_poly.pdbx_seq_one_letter_code
_entity_poly.pdbx_strand_id
1 'polypeptide(L)'
;MKNTYNPPSQEILCCSKEKIECTEEQKNAKMIQETLCGFDAIVEVENVIVGNLITRYYIKPKGDTTVKEIKSLVQELQYVLGVENIKLSVIGEKQVIALDIPNRNPTKLKIGNLMQSENIKEKKIPLILGKDLNGENVVEDLVKLPNILITGTTGTGKSNLLSTFVIDMIYQTTPEELRIILIDTRATNFLRFKDIPNLLIPT
;
A
#
# COMPACT_ATOMS: atom_id res chain seq x y z
N MET A 1 27.41 -33.47 -5.13
CA MET A 1 27.79 -32.06 -4.95
C MET A 1 26.54 -31.35 -4.52
N LYS A 2 26.49 -30.79 -3.30
CA LYS A 2 25.35 -29.97 -2.87
C LYS A 2 25.41 -28.65 -3.65
N ASN A 3 24.51 -28.47 -4.60
CA ASN A 3 24.31 -27.16 -5.22
C ASN A 3 23.80 -26.21 -4.13
N THR A 4 24.71 -25.44 -3.59
CA THR A 4 24.35 -24.37 -2.63
C THR A 4 23.64 -23.27 -3.43
N TYR A 5 22.33 -23.20 -3.31
CA TYR A 5 21.58 -22.10 -3.87
C TYR A 5 22.04 -20.78 -3.22
N ASN A 6 22.44 -19.84 -4.04
CA ASN A 6 22.85 -18.51 -3.59
C ASN A 6 21.80 -17.52 -4.10
N PRO A 7 20.94 -16.95 -3.25
CA PRO A 7 19.92 -16.00 -3.68
C PRO A 7 20.59 -14.77 -4.31
N PRO A 8 19.90 -14.09 -5.27
CA PRO A 8 20.42 -12.86 -5.87
C PRO A 8 20.68 -11.79 -4.81
N SER A 9 21.69 -10.94 -5.02
CA SER A 9 22.02 -9.85 -4.08
C SER A 9 20.88 -8.86 -3.96
N GLN A 10 20.49 -8.48 -2.74
CA GLN A 10 19.44 -7.48 -2.47
C GLN A 10 19.80 -6.08 -3.00
N GLU A 11 21.07 -5.80 -3.29
CA GLU A 11 21.54 -4.53 -3.88
C GLU A 11 20.91 -4.25 -5.25
N ILE A 12 20.51 -5.29 -5.98
CA ILE A 12 19.83 -5.17 -7.28
C ILE A 12 18.46 -4.51 -7.13
N LEU A 13 17.84 -4.57 -5.95
CA LEU A 13 16.49 -4.07 -5.68
C LEU A 13 16.42 -2.56 -5.37
N CYS A 14 17.52 -1.81 -5.58
CA CYS A 14 17.62 -0.35 -5.47
C CYS A 14 16.94 0.29 -4.25
N CYS A 15 17.71 0.52 -3.20
CA CYS A 15 17.30 1.28 -2.03
C CYS A 15 17.50 2.80 -2.29
N SER A 16 16.45 3.55 -2.54
CA SER A 16 16.49 5.02 -2.49
C SER A 16 15.60 5.51 -1.35
N LYS A 17 16.17 6.28 -0.43
CA LYS A 17 15.41 7.00 0.60
C LYS A 17 14.90 8.29 -0.03
N GLU A 18 13.62 8.37 -0.35
CA GLU A 18 12.98 9.63 -0.70
C GLU A 18 12.48 10.30 0.58
N LYS A 19 12.83 11.57 0.78
CA LYS A 19 12.30 12.39 1.87
C LYS A 19 10.93 12.92 1.44
N ILE A 20 9.94 12.74 2.29
CA ILE A 20 8.60 13.33 2.15
C ILE A 20 8.71 14.75 2.74
N GLU A 21 8.46 15.78 1.93
CA GLU A 21 8.41 17.17 2.38
C GLU A 21 7.03 17.52 2.92
N CYS A 22 6.94 17.89 4.20
CA CYS A 22 5.69 18.10 4.96
C CYS A 22 4.95 19.43 4.68
N THR A 23 5.27 20.16 3.62
CA THR A 23 4.70 21.52 3.40
C THR A 23 3.37 21.54 2.65
N GLU A 24 3.08 20.52 1.85
CA GLU A 24 1.85 20.44 1.03
C GLU A 24 0.66 19.98 1.88
N GLU A 25 0.88 19.08 2.82
CA GLU A 25 -0.14 18.50 3.68
C GLU A 25 -0.75 19.53 4.65
N GLN A 26 0.05 20.46 5.15
CA GLN A 26 -0.44 21.54 6.01
C GLN A 26 -1.30 22.55 5.25
N LYS A 27 -0.99 22.83 3.98
CA LYS A 27 -1.83 23.64 3.11
C LYS A 27 -3.16 22.97 2.85
N ASN A 28 -3.13 21.67 2.52
CA ASN A 28 -4.35 20.90 2.28
C ASN A 28 -5.23 20.84 3.54
N ALA A 29 -4.64 20.67 4.73
CA ALA A 29 -5.38 20.69 5.98
C ALA A 29 -6.14 22.02 6.20
N LYS A 30 -5.50 23.16 5.94
CA LYS A 30 -6.14 24.48 5.99
C LYS A 30 -7.25 24.60 4.94
N MET A 31 -6.99 24.21 3.70
CA MET A 31 -7.98 24.24 2.63
C MET A 31 -9.21 23.39 2.96
N ILE A 32 -9.04 22.22 3.58
CA ILE A 32 -10.15 21.38 4.04
C ILE A 32 -10.99 22.16 5.08
N GLN A 33 -10.36 22.76 6.10
CA GLN A 33 -11.06 23.50 7.14
C GLN A 33 -11.77 24.73 6.57
N GLU A 34 -11.11 25.51 5.74
CA GLU A 34 -11.66 26.73 5.12
C GLU A 34 -12.82 26.40 4.19
N THR A 35 -12.69 25.35 3.38
CA THR A 35 -13.75 24.93 2.46
C THR A 35 -14.99 24.48 3.23
N LEU A 36 -14.83 23.59 4.21
CA LEU A 36 -15.98 23.12 5.01
C LEU A 36 -16.63 24.25 5.82
N CYS A 37 -15.83 25.14 6.39
CA CYS A 37 -16.32 26.32 7.12
C CYS A 37 -17.13 27.26 6.21
N GLY A 38 -16.76 27.38 4.93
CA GLY A 38 -17.51 28.17 3.95
C GLY A 38 -18.92 27.63 3.64
N PHE A 39 -19.20 26.39 4.03
CA PHE A 39 -20.51 25.73 3.95
C PHE A 39 -21.13 25.50 5.34
N ASP A 40 -20.77 26.28 6.33
CA ASP A 40 -21.25 26.20 7.72
C ASP A 40 -20.90 24.87 8.43
N ALA A 41 -20.04 24.03 7.84
CA ALA A 41 -19.57 22.79 8.44
C ALA A 41 -18.24 23.04 9.19
N ILE A 42 -18.33 23.26 10.48
CA ILE A 42 -17.16 23.57 11.31
C ILE A 42 -16.43 22.27 11.68
N VAL A 43 -15.16 22.17 11.30
CA VAL A 43 -14.30 21.01 11.61
C VAL A 43 -12.94 21.44 12.10
N GLU A 44 -12.29 20.57 12.85
CA GLU A 44 -10.88 20.69 13.25
C GLU A 44 -10.09 19.51 12.69
N VAL A 45 -8.95 19.75 12.05
CA VAL A 45 -8.00 18.70 11.67
C VAL A 45 -7.15 18.36 12.90
N GLU A 46 -7.39 17.19 13.51
CA GLU A 46 -6.67 16.75 14.71
C GLU A 46 -5.32 16.13 14.37
N ASN A 47 -5.25 15.37 13.28
CA ASN A 47 -4.03 14.66 12.89
C ASN A 47 -3.95 14.46 11.37
N VAL A 48 -2.73 14.37 10.87
CA VAL A 48 -2.44 14.08 9.45
C VAL A 48 -1.43 12.95 9.38
N ILE A 49 -1.78 11.88 8.68
CA ILE A 49 -0.86 10.76 8.43
C ILE A 49 -0.55 10.72 6.94
N VAL A 50 0.71 10.92 6.61
CA VAL A 50 1.21 10.94 5.24
C VAL A 50 1.68 9.54 4.85
N GLY A 51 0.91 8.89 3.98
CA GLY A 51 1.27 7.61 3.39
C GLY A 51 1.95 7.76 2.03
N ASN A 52 2.35 6.65 1.43
CA ASN A 52 3.04 6.64 0.13
C ASN A 52 2.13 7.03 -1.06
N LEU A 53 0.86 6.61 -1.02
CA LEU A 53 -0.11 6.82 -2.10
C LEU A 53 -1.20 7.81 -1.72
N ILE A 54 -1.54 7.85 -0.44
CA ILE A 54 -2.63 8.68 0.11
C ILE A 54 -2.16 9.34 1.40
N THR A 55 -2.72 10.51 1.66
CA THR A 55 -2.61 11.20 2.96
C THR A 55 -3.95 11.14 3.66
N ARG A 56 -3.95 10.72 4.91
CA ARG A 56 -5.15 10.65 5.76
C ARG A 56 -5.22 11.83 6.69
N TYR A 57 -6.33 12.58 6.61
CA TYR A 57 -6.66 13.67 7.51
C TYR A 57 -7.74 13.22 8.48
N TYR A 58 -7.47 13.31 9.77
CA TYR A 58 -8.44 13.06 10.82
C TYR A 58 -9.11 14.37 11.16
N ILE A 59 -10.39 14.48 10.84
CA ILE A 59 -11.19 15.67 11.10
C ILE A 59 -12.22 15.37 12.17
N LYS A 60 -12.37 16.32 13.09
CA LYS A 60 -13.37 16.27 14.15
C LYS A 60 -14.43 17.33 13.89
N PRO A 61 -15.71 16.92 13.72
CA PRO A 61 -16.82 17.87 13.64
C PRO A 61 -16.95 18.67 14.93
N LYS A 62 -17.25 19.96 14.81
CA LYS A 62 -17.51 20.87 15.93
C LYS A 62 -18.88 21.50 15.81
N GLY A 63 -19.42 21.96 16.97
CA GLY A 63 -20.77 22.53 17.02
C GLY A 63 -21.84 21.52 16.58
N ASP A 64 -22.75 21.98 15.74
CA ASP A 64 -23.87 21.17 15.24
C ASP A 64 -23.56 20.43 13.93
N THR A 65 -22.28 20.45 13.49
CA THR A 65 -21.86 19.82 12.23
C THR A 65 -22.01 18.32 12.28
N THR A 66 -22.78 17.77 11.35
CA THR A 66 -23.06 16.34 11.25
C THR A 66 -22.14 15.63 10.25
N VAL A 67 -21.95 14.33 10.45
CA VAL A 67 -21.23 13.46 9.49
C VAL A 67 -21.89 13.47 8.11
N LYS A 68 -23.21 13.60 8.05
CA LYS A 68 -23.99 13.62 6.80
C LYS A 68 -23.68 14.86 5.97
N GLU A 69 -23.58 16.02 6.61
CA GLU A 69 -23.20 17.28 5.96
C GLU A 69 -21.80 17.18 5.36
N ILE A 70 -20.82 16.71 6.15
CA ILE A 70 -19.45 16.54 5.65
C ILE A 70 -19.42 15.56 4.45
N LYS A 71 -20.20 14.47 4.48
CA LYS A 71 -20.30 13.54 3.35
C LYS A 71 -20.85 14.21 2.10
N SER A 72 -21.84 15.09 2.22
CA SER A 72 -22.40 15.81 1.06
C SER A 72 -21.41 16.79 0.43
N LEU A 73 -20.44 17.29 1.20
CA LEU A 73 -19.44 18.26 0.76
C LEU A 73 -18.15 17.61 0.20
N VAL A 74 -18.09 16.28 0.08
CA VAL A 74 -16.91 15.60 -0.45
C VAL A 74 -16.60 16.03 -1.89
N GLN A 75 -17.61 16.29 -2.71
CA GLN A 75 -17.42 16.74 -4.11
C GLN A 75 -16.79 18.13 -4.17
N GLU A 76 -17.21 19.03 -3.28
CA GLU A 76 -16.62 20.37 -3.16
C GLU A 76 -15.15 20.29 -2.72
N LEU A 77 -14.83 19.40 -1.77
CA LEU A 77 -13.47 19.15 -1.36
C LEU A 77 -12.63 18.60 -2.52
N GLN A 78 -13.18 17.67 -3.32
CA GLN A 78 -12.49 17.14 -4.50
C GLN A 78 -12.15 18.25 -5.49
N TYR A 79 -13.12 19.14 -5.74
CA TYR A 79 -12.91 20.26 -6.66
C TYR A 79 -11.83 21.23 -6.16
N VAL A 80 -11.91 21.66 -4.90
CA VAL A 80 -10.98 22.62 -4.30
C VAL A 80 -9.56 22.05 -4.19
N LEU A 81 -9.43 20.78 -3.80
CA LEU A 81 -8.15 20.11 -3.67
C LEU A 81 -7.59 19.62 -5.01
N GLY A 82 -8.40 19.63 -6.09
CA GLY A 82 -7.99 19.17 -7.41
C GLY A 82 -7.68 17.67 -7.46
N VAL A 83 -8.47 16.84 -6.75
CA VAL A 83 -8.31 15.38 -6.69
C VAL A 83 -9.59 14.67 -7.14
N GLU A 84 -9.45 13.53 -7.82
CA GLU A 84 -10.60 12.80 -8.37
C GLU A 84 -11.39 12.01 -7.32
N ASN A 85 -10.71 11.50 -6.30
CA ASN A 85 -11.32 10.63 -5.30
C ASN A 85 -10.88 10.99 -3.89
N ILE A 86 -11.86 11.28 -3.02
CA ILE A 86 -11.67 11.37 -1.57
C ILE A 86 -12.51 10.27 -0.92
N LYS A 87 -11.87 9.39 -0.15
CA LYS A 87 -12.58 8.37 0.61
C LYS A 87 -12.82 8.88 2.03
N LEU A 88 -14.09 8.89 2.44
CA LEU A 88 -14.49 9.26 3.80
C LEU A 88 -14.85 8.01 4.60
N SER A 89 -14.25 7.88 5.78
CA SER A 89 -14.52 6.80 6.74
C SER A 89 -14.80 7.38 8.11
N VAL A 90 -15.80 6.86 8.81
CA VAL A 90 -16.15 7.30 10.18
C VAL A 90 -15.49 6.37 11.18
N ILE A 91 -14.71 6.92 12.12
CA ILE A 91 -14.07 6.17 13.20
C ILE A 91 -14.81 6.49 14.49
N GLY A 92 -15.81 5.66 14.80
CA GLY A 92 -16.72 5.89 15.92
C GLY A 92 -16.03 5.93 17.28
N GLU A 93 -15.04 5.06 17.51
CA GLU A 93 -14.29 5.01 18.78
C GLU A 93 -13.59 6.32 19.13
N LYS A 94 -13.10 7.03 18.12
CA LYS A 94 -12.38 8.31 18.30
C LYS A 94 -13.26 9.54 18.03
N GLN A 95 -14.51 9.34 17.60
CA GLN A 95 -15.42 10.40 17.18
C GLN A 95 -14.82 11.33 16.12
N VAL A 96 -14.03 10.77 15.20
CA VAL A 96 -13.38 11.48 14.11
C VAL A 96 -13.79 10.88 12.76
N ILE A 97 -13.67 11.70 11.74
CA ILE A 97 -13.84 11.31 10.35
C ILE A 97 -12.47 11.27 9.71
N ALA A 98 -12.13 10.17 9.05
CA ALA A 98 -10.92 10.07 8.26
C ALA A 98 -11.23 10.41 6.80
N LEU A 99 -10.51 11.38 6.24
CA LEU A 99 -10.50 11.71 4.82
C LEU A 99 -9.19 11.19 4.21
N ASP A 100 -9.29 10.22 3.33
CA ASP A 100 -8.17 9.68 2.56
C ASP A 100 -8.09 10.41 1.22
N ILE A 101 -7.03 11.16 1.03
CA ILE A 101 -6.81 12.01 -0.15
C ILE A 101 -5.61 11.45 -0.92
N PRO A 102 -5.74 11.15 -2.23
CA PRO A 102 -4.62 10.71 -3.05
C PRO A 102 -3.51 11.76 -3.11
N ASN A 103 -2.28 11.32 -2.95
CA ASN A 103 -1.12 12.19 -3.07
C ASN A 103 -0.91 12.61 -4.53
N ARG A 104 -0.59 13.88 -4.79
CA ARG A 104 -0.27 14.36 -6.14
C ARG A 104 0.98 13.69 -6.70
N ASN A 105 1.97 13.46 -5.83
CA ASN A 105 3.23 12.80 -6.17
C ASN A 105 3.38 11.51 -5.35
N PRO A 106 2.71 10.40 -5.76
CA PRO A 106 2.77 9.16 -5.00
C PRO A 106 4.16 8.55 -5.06
N THR A 107 4.71 8.19 -3.90
CA THR A 107 6.01 7.53 -3.80
C THR A 107 5.85 6.03 -4.09
N LYS A 108 6.58 5.53 -5.08
CA LYS A 108 6.57 4.09 -5.41
C LYS A 108 7.30 3.29 -4.34
N LEU A 109 6.63 2.29 -3.79
CA LEU A 109 7.26 1.31 -2.91
C LEU A 109 8.19 0.40 -3.70
N LYS A 110 9.44 0.28 -3.25
CA LYS A 110 10.42 -0.66 -3.80
C LYS A 110 10.50 -1.87 -2.87
N ILE A 111 10.40 -3.07 -3.43
CA ILE A 111 10.40 -4.31 -2.65
C ILE A 111 11.67 -4.45 -1.78
N GLY A 112 12.82 -4.02 -2.29
CA GLY A 112 14.08 -4.06 -1.53
C GLY A 112 14.07 -3.26 -0.23
N ASN A 113 13.32 -2.14 -0.18
CA ASN A 113 13.17 -1.37 1.07
C ASN A 113 12.25 -2.08 2.08
N LEU A 114 11.29 -2.86 1.58
CA LEU A 114 10.35 -3.60 2.41
C LEU A 114 10.99 -4.85 2.99
N MET A 115 11.89 -5.52 2.24
CA MET A 115 12.61 -6.72 2.66
C MET A 115 13.57 -6.52 3.84
N GLN A 116 13.93 -5.28 4.17
CA GLN A 116 14.82 -4.95 5.29
C GLN A 116 14.12 -4.94 6.66
N SER A 117 12.82 -5.23 6.70
CA SER A 117 12.02 -5.20 7.93
C SER A 117 12.31 -6.37 8.85
N GLU A 118 12.39 -6.12 10.16
CA GLU A 118 12.59 -7.18 11.15
C GLU A 118 11.41 -8.16 11.25
N ASN A 119 10.19 -7.70 10.96
CA ASN A 119 8.97 -8.50 10.99
C ASN A 119 8.98 -9.70 10.00
N ILE A 120 9.89 -9.69 9.04
CA ILE A 120 10.05 -10.76 8.05
C ILE A 120 10.67 -12.01 8.68
N LYS A 121 11.64 -11.83 9.58
CA LYS A 121 12.42 -12.93 10.18
C LYS A 121 11.58 -13.88 11.04
N GLU A 122 10.45 -13.44 11.52
CA GLU A 122 9.55 -14.23 12.37
C GLU A 122 8.58 -15.12 11.57
N LYS A 123 8.51 -14.92 10.26
CA LYS A 123 7.59 -15.65 9.37
C LYS A 123 8.33 -16.81 8.69
N LYS A 124 7.62 -17.93 8.49
CA LYS A 124 8.20 -19.10 7.82
C LYS A 124 8.32 -18.89 6.31
N ILE A 125 7.27 -18.39 5.68
CA ILE A 125 7.26 -17.96 4.28
C ILE A 125 6.63 -16.57 4.27
N PRO A 126 7.44 -15.52 4.46
CA PRO A 126 6.94 -14.16 4.52
C PRO A 126 6.39 -13.72 3.16
N LEU A 127 5.27 -13.04 3.18
CA LEU A 127 4.62 -12.42 2.03
C LEU A 127 4.45 -10.93 2.32
N ILE A 128 5.21 -10.10 1.63
CA ILE A 128 5.19 -8.66 1.82
C ILE A 128 4.03 -8.06 1.02
N LEU A 129 3.01 -7.58 1.73
CA LEU A 129 1.83 -6.94 1.12
C LEU A 129 2.05 -5.46 0.80
N GLY A 130 2.94 -4.80 1.53
CA GLY A 130 3.24 -3.39 1.34
C GLY A 130 3.44 -2.63 2.64
N LYS A 131 3.01 -1.38 2.67
CA LYS A 131 2.99 -0.53 3.88
C LYS A 131 1.56 -0.14 4.23
N ASP A 132 1.30 -0.05 5.54
CA ASP A 132 0.08 0.58 6.03
C ASP A 132 0.16 2.11 5.96
N LEU A 133 -0.87 2.79 6.43
CA LEU A 133 -0.92 4.25 6.47
C LEU A 133 0.10 4.88 7.42
N ASN A 134 0.54 4.15 8.45
CA ASN A 134 1.55 4.62 9.40
C ASN A 134 2.97 4.44 8.86
N GLY A 135 3.11 3.83 7.67
CA GLY A 135 4.39 3.51 7.05
C GLY A 135 5.02 2.22 7.55
N GLU A 136 4.29 1.44 8.36
CA GLU A 136 4.74 0.14 8.83
C GLU A 136 4.56 -0.94 7.76
N ASN A 137 5.52 -1.86 7.69
CA ASN A 137 5.45 -2.95 6.72
C ASN A 137 4.39 -3.98 7.13
N VAL A 138 3.47 -4.26 6.22
CA VAL A 138 2.47 -5.32 6.36
C VAL A 138 3.02 -6.59 5.73
N VAL A 139 3.34 -7.56 6.57
CA VAL A 139 3.90 -8.85 6.18
C VAL A 139 3.05 -9.98 6.75
N GLU A 140 2.58 -10.87 5.89
CA GLU A 140 1.83 -12.05 6.29
C GLU A 140 2.67 -13.33 6.14
N ASP A 141 2.29 -14.39 6.85
CA ASP A 141 2.92 -15.69 6.69
C ASP A 141 2.08 -16.55 5.72
N LEU A 142 2.64 -16.85 4.55
CA LEU A 142 1.93 -17.62 3.52
C LEU A 142 1.49 -19.01 4.03
N VAL A 143 2.21 -19.59 4.98
CA VAL A 143 1.83 -20.89 5.58
C VAL A 143 0.50 -20.79 6.33
N LYS A 144 0.17 -19.63 6.84
CA LYS A 144 -1.10 -19.38 7.57
C LYS A 144 -2.24 -18.96 6.65
N LEU A 145 -1.95 -18.67 5.38
CA LEU A 145 -2.91 -18.21 4.38
C LEU A 145 -3.15 -19.32 3.36
N PRO A 146 -4.13 -20.22 3.57
CA PRO A 146 -4.34 -21.37 2.69
C PRO A 146 -4.74 -20.97 1.27
N ASN A 147 -5.42 -19.84 1.10
CA ASN A 147 -5.86 -19.32 -0.19
C ASN A 147 -5.80 -17.79 -0.19
N ILE A 148 -5.29 -17.21 -1.27
CA ILE A 148 -5.25 -15.77 -1.49
C ILE A 148 -5.95 -15.46 -2.81
N LEU A 149 -6.93 -14.57 -2.78
CA LEU A 149 -7.63 -14.09 -3.96
C LEU A 149 -7.22 -12.63 -4.25
N ILE A 150 -6.65 -12.39 -5.44
CA ILE A 150 -6.29 -11.06 -5.91
C ILE A 150 -7.21 -10.66 -7.06
N THR A 151 -8.00 -9.63 -6.85
CA THR A 151 -8.96 -9.13 -7.84
C THR A 151 -8.69 -7.67 -8.22
N GLY A 152 -9.19 -7.27 -9.36
CA GLY A 152 -9.11 -5.88 -9.83
C GLY A 152 -9.34 -5.80 -11.35
N THR A 153 -9.59 -4.62 -11.86
CA THR A 153 -9.77 -4.35 -13.29
C THR A 153 -8.45 -4.46 -14.07
N THR A 154 -8.50 -4.45 -15.38
CA THR A 154 -7.30 -4.43 -16.23
C THR A 154 -6.49 -3.15 -15.95
N GLY A 155 -5.17 -3.28 -15.88
CA GLY A 155 -4.28 -2.13 -15.62
C GLY A 155 -4.05 -1.77 -14.16
N THR A 156 -4.77 -2.37 -13.19
CA THR A 156 -4.60 -2.07 -11.75
C THR A 156 -3.35 -2.66 -11.10
N GLY A 157 -2.52 -3.41 -11.85
CA GLY A 157 -1.25 -3.93 -11.35
C GLY A 157 -1.29 -5.34 -10.76
N LYS A 158 -2.39 -6.12 -10.92
CA LYS A 158 -2.49 -7.52 -10.43
C LYS A 158 -1.30 -8.39 -10.81
N SER A 159 -0.95 -8.41 -12.10
CA SER A 159 0.17 -9.23 -12.60
C SER A 159 1.52 -8.75 -12.06
N ASN A 160 1.65 -7.44 -11.84
CA ASN A 160 2.85 -6.88 -11.24
C ASN A 160 2.95 -7.29 -9.76
N LEU A 161 1.86 -7.24 -9.02
CA LEU A 161 1.80 -7.68 -7.63
C LEU A 161 2.14 -9.18 -7.50
N LEU A 162 1.56 -10.03 -8.34
CA LEU A 162 1.88 -11.46 -8.36
C LEU A 162 3.36 -11.73 -8.68
N SER A 163 3.92 -10.99 -9.66
CA SER A 163 5.36 -11.07 -9.97
C SER A 163 6.21 -10.61 -8.78
N THR A 164 5.78 -9.59 -8.05
CA THR A 164 6.46 -9.12 -6.84
C THR A 164 6.44 -10.19 -5.75
N PHE A 165 5.33 -10.87 -5.56
CA PHE A 165 5.23 -11.99 -4.62
C PHE A 165 6.16 -13.15 -4.97
N VAL A 166 6.26 -13.51 -6.26
CA VAL A 166 7.21 -14.54 -6.71
C VAL A 166 8.64 -14.12 -6.41
N ILE A 167 9.00 -12.87 -6.72
CA ILE A 167 10.33 -12.33 -6.41
C ILE A 167 10.59 -12.36 -4.90
N ASP A 168 9.64 -11.90 -4.10
CA ASP A 168 9.72 -11.89 -2.64
C ASP A 168 10.01 -13.30 -2.09
N MET A 169 9.25 -14.28 -2.51
CA MET A 169 9.44 -15.68 -2.12
C MET A 169 10.81 -16.24 -2.52
N ILE A 170 11.29 -15.96 -3.73
CA ILE A 170 12.60 -16.45 -4.22
C ILE A 170 13.77 -15.87 -3.40
N TYR A 171 13.65 -14.61 -2.99
CA TYR A 171 14.70 -13.95 -2.20
C TYR A 171 14.74 -14.42 -0.75
N GLN A 172 13.63 -14.90 -0.22
CA GLN A 172 13.48 -15.23 1.20
C GLN A 172 13.47 -16.73 1.50
N THR A 173 13.33 -17.58 0.48
CA THR A 173 13.27 -19.03 0.65
C THR A 173 14.19 -19.75 -0.32
N THR A 174 14.69 -20.90 0.10
CA THR A 174 15.46 -21.80 -0.78
C THR A 174 14.55 -22.74 -1.57
N PRO A 175 15.02 -23.31 -2.69
CA PRO A 175 14.26 -24.32 -3.43
C PRO A 175 13.91 -25.58 -2.62
N GLU A 176 14.60 -25.84 -1.51
CA GLU A 176 14.30 -26.95 -0.60
C GLU A 176 13.13 -26.62 0.33
N GLU A 177 12.96 -25.35 0.69
CA GLU A 177 11.90 -24.86 1.58
C GLU A 177 10.60 -24.56 0.84
N LEU A 178 10.71 -24.04 -0.40
CA LEU A 178 9.54 -23.66 -1.19
C LEU A 178 9.69 -24.07 -2.64
N ARG A 179 8.73 -24.87 -3.12
CA ARG A 179 8.52 -25.19 -4.53
C ARG A 179 7.29 -24.47 -5.05
N ILE A 180 7.40 -23.89 -6.24
CA ILE A 180 6.37 -23.05 -6.85
C ILE A 180 5.89 -23.69 -8.14
N ILE A 181 4.58 -23.69 -8.36
CA ILE A 181 3.94 -23.99 -9.64
C ILE A 181 3.28 -22.71 -10.13
N LEU A 182 3.68 -22.22 -11.30
CA LEU A 182 3.08 -21.05 -11.94
C LEU A 182 2.17 -21.50 -13.08
N ILE A 183 0.90 -21.12 -13.03
CA ILE A 183 -0.08 -21.40 -14.08
C ILE A 183 -0.51 -20.08 -14.69
N ASP A 184 -0.14 -19.84 -15.93
CA ASP A 184 -0.49 -18.63 -16.68
C ASP A 184 -1.21 -19.01 -17.99
N THR A 185 -2.53 -18.87 -17.99
CA THR A 185 -3.36 -19.20 -19.15
C THR A 185 -3.10 -18.31 -20.38
N ARG A 186 -2.43 -17.17 -20.20
CA ARG A 186 -2.10 -16.24 -21.28
C ARG A 186 -0.63 -16.30 -21.70
N ALA A 187 0.21 -17.05 -20.98
CA ALA A 187 1.65 -17.21 -21.22
C ALA A 187 2.42 -15.87 -21.38
N THR A 188 2.00 -14.83 -20.68
CA THR A 188 2.58 -13.48 -20.86
C THR A 188 3.26 -12.94 -19.60
N ASN A 189 2.77 -13.33 -18.42
CA ASN A 189 3.17 -12.68 -17.15
C ASN A 189 4.38 -13.37 -16.51
N PHE A 190 4.44 -14.71 -16.57
CA PHE A 190 5.41 -15.49 -15.79
C PHE A 190 6.55 -16.08 -16.60
N LEU A 191 6.64 -15.86 -17.92
CA LEU A 191 7.76 -16.32 -18.77
C LEU A 191 9.14 -15.90 -18.22
N ARG A 192 9.22 -14.76 -17.56
CA ARG A 192 10.46 -14.25 -16.92
C ARG A 192 10.97 -15.15 -15.78
N PHE A 193 10.11 -16.00 -15.23
CA PHE A 193 10.43 -16.90 -14.12
C PHE A 193 10.70 -18.34 -14.53
N LYS A 194 10.69 -18.66 -15.84
CA LYS A 194 10.79 -20.04 -16.38
C LYS A 194 12.01 -20.83 -15.89
N ASP A 195 13.12 -20.13 -15.57
CA ASP A 195 14.40 -20.76 -15.23
C ASP A 195 14.74 -20.64 -13.72
N ILE A 196 13.80 -20.22 -12.85
CA ILE A 196 14.08 -20.13 -11.44
C ILE A 196 14.15 -21.53 -10.77
N PRO A 197 15.09 -21.74 -9.84
CA PRO A 197 15.31 -23.05 -9.21
C PRO A 197 14.12 -23.53 -8.36
N ASN A 198 13.27 -22.61 -7.91
CA ASN A 198 12.11 -22.90 -7.08
C ASN A 198 10.93 -23.49 -7.87
N LEU A 199 10.96 -23.48 -9.21
CA LEU A 199 9.88 -24.11 -9.99
C LEU A 199 9.90 -25.63 -9.84
N LEU A 200 8.71 -26.18 -9.59
CA LEU A 200 8.49 -27.63 -9.58
C LEU A 200 8.32 -28.17 -11.01
N ILE A 201 7.68 -27.39 -11.86
CA ILE A 201 7.39 -27.72 -13.27
C ILE A 201 7.76 -26.49 -14.11
N PRO A 202 8.45 -26.65 -15.25
CA PRO A 202 8.69 -25.56 -16.20
C PRO A 202 7.37 -24.92 -16.63
N THR A 203 7.36 -23.57 -16.75
CA THR A 203 6.18 -22.81 -17.23
C THR A 203 6.02 -22.92 -18.74
#